data_b855c219ffb6f35e8f1bb5dcbac2bc2e
#
_entry.id   b855c219ffb6f35e8f1bb5dcbac2bc2e
#
_cell.length_a   1.000
_cell.length_b   1.000
_cell.length_c   1.000
_cell.angle_alpha   90.00
_cell.angle_beta   90.00
_cell.angle_gamma   90.00
#
_symmetry.space_group_name_H-M   'P 1'
#
loop_
_entity.id
_entity.type
_entity.pdbx_description
1 polymer ?
#
loop_
_entity_poly.entity_id
_entity_poly.type
_entity_poly.pdbx_seq_one_letter_code
_entity_poly.pdbx_strand_id
1 'polypeptide(L)'
;MELYISNSGQEPIYAQIARQIKAKILNGELQQGDALPSIRLLAKELRISVITTKRAYEDLEADGFITTMPGRGSFVAPQNPALHREESLKQVEEHLQHAIDAARRGGITKDEVRETLDLLWEES
;
A
#
# COMPACT_ATOMS: atom_id res chain seq x y z
N MET A 1 -9.27 9.99 -4.77
CA MET A 1 -8.14 9.10 -4.43
C MET A 1 -6.90 9.59 -5.15
N GLU A 2 -5.91 9.97 -4.40
CA GLU A 2 -4.66 10.47 -4.99
C GLU A 2 -3.56 9.42 -4.90
N LEU A 3 -2.93 9.14 -6.04
CA LEU A 3 -1.82 8.21 -6.14
C LEU A 3 -0.64 8.91 -6.81
N TYR A 4 0.56 8.57 -6.37
CA TYR A 4 1.80 9.16 -6.87
C TYR A 4 2.67 8.09 -7.50
N ILE A 5 3.01 8.27 -8.77
CA ILE A 5 3.81 7.30 -9.53
C ILE A 5 5.21 7.84 -9.73
N SER A 6 6.21 7.04 -9.35
CA SER A 6 7.62 7.36 -9.57
C SER A 6 8.19 6.51 -10.70
N ASN A 7 8.84 7.15 -11.67
CA ASN A 7 9.52 6.45 -12.75
C ASN A 7 11.01 6.18 -12.43
N SER A 8 11.50 6.76 -11.34
CA SER A 8 12.92 6.66 -10.97
C SER A 8 13.22 5.52 -10.01
N GLY A 9 12.21 4.89 -9.45
CA GLY A 9 12.37 3.79 -8.51
C GLY A 9 12.49 2.44 -9.21
N GLN A 10 12.85 1.42 -8.44
CA GLN A 10 12.93 0.05 -8.92
C GLN A 10 11.60 -0.69 -8.83
N GLU A 11 10.63 -0.12 -8.11
CA GLU A 11 9.32 -0.73 -7.94
C GLU A 11 8.49 -0.55 -9.23
N PRO A 12 7.97 -1.64 -9.81
CA PRO A 12 7.10 -1.54 -10.98
C PRO A 12 5.89 -0.66 -10.72
N ILE A 13 5.37 -0.01 -11.76
CA ILE A 13 4.24 0.90 -11.61
C ILE A 13 3.01 0.20 -11.03
N TYR A 14 2.68 -1.01 -11.51
CA TYR A 14 1.53 -1.73 -10.96
C TYR A 14 1.66 -2.00 -9.46
N ALA A 15 2.88 -2.28 -8.99
CA ALA A 15 3.14 -2.52 -7.58
C ALA A 15 3.00 -1.25 -6.75
N GLN A 16 3.41 -0.11 -7.30
CA GLN A 16 3.21 1.19 -6.65
C GLN A 16 1.73 1.50 -6.46
N ILE A 17 0.91 1.23 -7.47
CA ILE A 17 -0.54 1.44 -7.40
C ILE A 17 -1.16 0.53 -6.33
N ALA A 18 -0.86 -0.76 -6.39
CA ALA A 18 -1.42 -1.73 -5.45
C ALA A 18 -1.01 -1.40 -4.01
N ARG A 19 0.24 -1.08 -3.78
CA ARG A 19 0.75 -0.71 -2.45
C ARG A 19 0.03 0.52 -1.89
N GLN A 20 -0.14 1.54 -2.69
CA GLN A 20 -0.77 2.78 -2.25
C GLN A 20 -2.27 2.59 -1.95
N ILE A 21 -2.96 1.82 -2.77
CA ILE A 21 -4.38 1.52 -2.52
C ILE A 21 -4.53 0.68 -1.25
N LYS A 22 -3.68 -0.34 -1.06
CA LYS A 22 -3.66 -1.12 0.19
C LYS A 22 -3.47 -0.23 1.41
N ALA A 23 -2.51 0.70 1.35
CA ALA A 23 -2.24 1.62 2.45
C ALA A 23 -3.46 2.48 2.77
N LYS A 24 -4.19 2.96 1.76
CA LYS A 24 -5.41 3.75 1.96
C LYS A 24 -6.54 2.93 2.59
N ILE A 25 -6.64 1.67 2.24
CA ILE A 25 -7.62 0.76 2.86
C ILE A 25 -7.22 0.48 4.32
N LEU A 26 -5.95 0.20 4.56
CA LEU A 26 -5.45 -0.11 5.90
C LEU A 26 -5.55 1.07 6.86
N ASN A 27 -5.35 2.29 6.38
CA ASN A 27 -5.43 3.49 7.24
C ASN A 27 -6.85 4.07 7.37
N GLY A 28 -7.84 3.45 6.74
CA GLY A 28 -9.24 3.87 6.84
C GLY A 28 -9.64 4.99 5.88
N GLU A 29 -8.74 5.46 5.04
CA GLU A 29 -9.06 6.49 4.03
C GLU A 29 -10.04 5.95 2.99
N LEU A 30 -9.88 4.68 2.59
CA LEU A 30 -10.84 3.93 1.79
C LEU A 30 -11.50 2.90 2.69
N GLN A 31 -12.82 2.90 2.71
CA GLN A 31 -13.59 2.01 3.59
C GLN A 31 -14.33 0.95 2.79
N GLN A 32 -14.73 -0.12 3.47
CA GLN A 32 -15.51 -1.20 2.88
C GLN A 32 -16.70 -0.63 2.09
N GLY A 33 -16.84 -1.10 0.86
CA GLY A 33 -17.93 -0.68 -0.01
C GLY A 33 -17.64 0.56 -0.85
N ASP A 34 -16.55 1.27 -0.55
CA ASP A 34 -16.18 2.44 -1.37
C ASP A 34 -15.84 2.01 -2.79
N ALA A 35 -16.35 2.77 -3.77
CA ALA A 35 -16.06 2.53 -5.17
C ALA A 35 -14.66 3.03 -5.51
N LEU A 36 -13.93 2.23 -6.28
CA LEU A 36 -12.67 2.64 -6.88
C LEU A 36 -12.92 3.21 -8.27
N PRO A 37 -12.04 4.09 -8.77
CA PRO A 37 -12.13 4.52 -10.15
C PRO A 37 -12.08 3.31 -11.09
N SER A 38 -12.72 3.43 -12.26
CA SER A 38 -12.58 2.39 -13.28
C SER A 38 -11.11 2.28 -13.71
N ILE A 39 -10.73 1.10 -14.20
CA ILE A 39 -9.37 0.88 -14.70
C ILE A 39 -9.01 1.93 -15.76
N ARG A 40 -9.92 2.21 -16.68
CA ARG A 40 -9.68 3.20 -17.74
C ARG A 40 -9.50 4.61 -17.19
N LEU A 41 -10.33 5.00 -16.24
CA LEU A 41 -10.24 6.33 -15.64
C LEU A 41 -8.93 6.50 -14.89
N LEU A 42 -8.55 5.53 -14.07
CA LEU A 42 -7.31 5.60 -13.30
C LEU A 42 -6.09 5.61 -14.22
N ALA A 43 -6.09 4.77 -15.25
CA ALA A 43 -5.02 4.76 -16.24
C ALA A 43 -4.85 6.13 -16.91
N LYS A 44 -5.96 6.76 -17.27
CA LYS A 44 -5.97 8.09 -17.88
C LYS A 44 -5.44 9.14 -16.92
N GLU A 45 -5.91 9.14 -15.67
CA GLU A 45 -5.48 10.11 -14.66
C GLU A 45 -3.99 10.00 -14.34
N LEU A 46 -3.47 8.78 -14.26
CA LEU A 46 -2.07 8.53 -13.96
C LEU A 46 -1.17 8.55 -15.20
N ARG A 47 -1.75 8.64 -16.38
CA ARG A 47 -1.04 8.61 -17.67
C ARG A 47 -0.19 7.34 -17.83
N ILE A 48 -0.82 6.21 -17.54
CA ILE A 48 -0.22 4.89 -17.66
C ILE A 48 -1.12 3.99 -18.50
N SER A 49 -0.63 2.79 -18.83
CA SER A 49 -1.40 1.86 -19.64
C SER A 49 -2.55 1.22 -18.87
N VAL A 50 -3.59 0.85 -19.59
CA VAL A 50 -4.72 0.10 -19.05
C VAL A 50 -4.26 -1.26 -18.52
N ILE A 51 -3.31 -1.90 -19.20
CA ILE A 51 -2.78 -3.22 -18.79
C ILE A 51 -2.11 -3.13 -17.42
N THR A 52 -1.30 -2.11 -17.19
CA THR A 52 -0.63 -1.89 -15.91
C THR A 52 -1.63 -1.67 -14.79
N THR A 53 -2.64 -0.85 -15.03
CA THR A 53 -3.69 -0.57 -14.06
C THR A 53 -4.51 -1.81 -13.75
N LYS A 54 -4.86 -2.58 -14.78
CA LYS A 54 -5.58 -3.85 -14.62
C LYS A 54 -4.80 -4.81 -13.74
N ARG A 55 -3.49 -4.93 -13.96
CA ARG A 55 -2.64 -5.80 -13.16
C ARG A 55 -2.66 -5.41 -11.68
N ALA A 56 -2.60 -4.12 -11.39
CA ALA A 56 -2.68 -3.64 -10.01
C ALA A 56 -4.02 -4.05 -9.37
N TYR A 57 -5.13 -3.91 -10.09
CA TYR A 57 -6.44 -4.29 -9.58
C TYR A 57 -6.58 -5.80 -9.41
N GLU A 58 -6.03 -6.59 -10.32
CA GLU A 58 -6.02 -8.04 -10.19
C GLU A 58 -5.25 -8.49 -8.95
N ASP A 59 -4.10 -7.88 -8.68
CA ASP A 59 -3.31 -8.17 -7.47
C ASP A 59 -4.07 -7.81 -6.20
N LEU A 60 -4.73 -6.65 -6.19
CA LEU A 60 -5.55 -6.22 -5.05
C LEU A 60 -6.73 -7.16 -4.81
N GLU A 61 -7.36 -7.64 -5.87
CA GLU A 61 -8.48 -8.59 -5.76
C GLU A 61 -7.99 -9.95 -5.26
N ALA A 62 -6.87 -10.44 -5.78
CA ALA A 62 -6.27 -11.70 -5.34
C ALA A 62 -5.89 -11.67 -3.87
N ASP A 63 -5.45 -10.50 -3.38
CA ASP A 63 -5.08 -10.31 -1.97
C ASP A 63 -6.28 -9.99 -1.07
N GLY A 64 -7.49 -9.94 -1.62
CA GLY A 64 -8.71 -9.74 -0.82
C GLY A 64 -9.03 -8.30 -0.45
N PHE A 65 -8.36 -7.31 -1.06
CA PHE A 65 -8.59 -5.90 -0.74
C PHE A 65 -9.74 -5.29 -1.51
N ILE A 66 -10.01 -5.77 -2.72
CA ILE A 66 -11.10 -5.26 -3.55
C ILE A 66 -11.92 -6.40 -4.14
N THR A 67 -13.13 -6.08 -4.53
CA THR A 67 -14.03 -6.99 -5.26
C THR A 67 -14.45 -6.31 -6.54
N THR A 68 -14.33 -7.01 -7.66
CA THR A 68 -14.82 -6.51 -8.95
C THR A 68 -16.18 -7.14 -9.24
N MET A 69 -17.15 -6.29 -9.51
CA MET A 69 -18.51 -6.70 -9.90
C MET A 69 -18.70 -6.41 -11.37
N PRO A 70 -18.85 -7.43 -12.24
CA PRO A 70 -19.02 -7.21 -13.68
C PRO A 70 -20.16 -6.22 -13.98
N GLY A 71 -19.86 -5.21 -14.79
CA GLY A 71 -20.82 -4.17 -15.15
C GLY A 71 -21.04 -3.10 -14.09
N ARG A 72 -20.48 -3.23 -12.89
CA ARG A 72 -20.65 -2.27 -11.80
C ARG A 72 -19.36 -1.60 -11.37
N GLY A 73 -18.20 -2.25 -11.55
CA GLY A 73 -16.90 -1.73 -11.18
C GLY A 73 -16.23 -2.47 -10.05
N SER A 74 -15.22 -1.84 -9.46
CA SER A 74 -14.45 -2.40 -8.36
C SER A 74 -14.72 -1.62 -7.08
N PHE A 75 -14.79 -2.35 -5.97
CA PHE A 75 -15.15 -1.81 -4.67
C PHE A 75 -14.21 -2.35 -3.61
N VAL A 76 -14.01 -1.59 -2.54
CA VAL A 76 -13.25 -2.07 -1.39
C VAL A 76 -14.03 -3.23 -0.76
N ALA A 77 -13.36 -4.39 -0.67
CA ALA A 77 -13.96 -5.60 -0.13
C ALA A 77 -14.06 -5.55 1.41
N PRO A 78 -14.99 -6.36 2.00
CA PRO A 78 -14.96 -6.57 3.44
C PRO A 78 -13.60 -7.13 3.84
N GLN A 79 -12.98 -6.56 4.87
CA GLN A 79 -11.66 -6.97 5.29
C GLN A 79 -11.73 -8.09 6.32
N ASN A 80 -10.99 -9.16 6.08
CA ASN A 80 -10.77 -10.19 7.08
C ASN A 80 -9.81 -9.62 8.12
N PRO A 81 -10.21 -9.50 9.41
CA PRO A 81 -9.33 -8.94 10.44
C PRO A 81 -7.97 -9.60 10.55
N ALA A 82 -7.91 -10.92 10.34
CA ALA A 82 -6.64 -11.65 10.41
C ALA A 82 -5.71 -11.29 9.26
N LEU A 83 -6.24 -11.19 8.04
CA LEU A 83 -5.45 -10.77 6.86
C LEU A 83 -5.03 -9.31 6.98
N HIS A 84 -5.92 -8.45 7.47
CA HIS A 84 -5.62 -7.05 7.70
C HIS A 84 -4.45 -6.90 8.67
N ARG A 85 -4.48 -7.63 9.77
CA ARG A 85 -3.40 -7.62 10.76
C ARG A 85 -2.09 -8.12 10.15
N GLU A 86 -2.14 -9.19 9.39
CA GLU A 86 -0.96 -9.77 8.76
C GLU A 86 -0.31 -8.80 7.76
N GLU A 87 -1.11 -8.12 6.95
CA GLU A 87 -0.60 -7.10 6.03
C GLU A 87 -0.01 -5.90 6.78
N SER A 88 -0.62 -5.49 7.87
CA SER A 88 -0.10 -4.41 8.72
C SER A 88 1.25 -4.78 9.33
N LEU A 89 1.37 -6.03 9.82
CA LEU A 89 2.64 -6.54 10.35
C LEU A 89 3.74 -6.56 9.28
N LYS A 90 3.39 -6.96 8.06
CA LYS A 90 4.35 -6.95 6.95
C LYS A 90 4.85 -5.55 6.63
N GLN A 91 3.96 -4.56 6.63
CA GLN A 91 4.34 -3.18 6.40
C GLN A 91 5.28 -2.65 7.50
N VAL A 92 4.96 -2.96 8.75
CA VAL A 92 5.84 -2.60 9.87
C VAL A 92 7.21 -3.24 9.71
N GLU A 93 7.24 -4.52 9.38
CA GLU A 93 8.50 -5.25 9.14
C GLU A 93 9.33 -4.61 8.04
N GLU A 94 8.71 -4.24 6.92
CA GLU A 94 9.40 -3.59 5.80
C GLU A 94 10.02 -2.25 6.23
N HIS A 95 9.26 -1.42 6.93
CA HIS A 95 9.77 -0.13 7.41
C HIS A 95 10.87 -0.29 8.44
N LEU A 96 10.74 -1.27 9.34
CA LEU A 96 11.79 -1.57 10.30
C LEU A 96 13.06 -2.06 9.61
N GLN A 97 12.93 -2.88 8.58
CA GLN A 97 14.10 -3.34 7.82
C GLN A 97 14.83 -2.17 7.17
N HIS A 98 14.08 -1.23 6.58
CA HIS A 98 14.67 0.00 6.03
C HIS A 98 15.38 0.82 7.12
N ALA A 99 14.78 0.93 8.29
CA ALA A 99 15.39 1.63 9.42
C ALA A 99 16.66 0.94 9.89
N ILE A 100 16.65 -0.39 9.98
CA ILE A 100 17.83 -1.19 10.36
C ILE A 100 18.96 -1.00 9.34
N ASP A 101 18.65 -1.05 8.06
CA ASP A 101 19.63 -0.86 7.00
C ASP A 101 20.24 0.54 7.06
N ALA A 102 19.43 1.57 7.29
CA ALA A 102 19.90 2.93 7.46
C ALA A 102 20.81 3.06 8.70
N ALA A 103 20.42 2.45 9.81
CA ALA A 103 21.21 2.46 11.03
C ALA A 103 22.58 1.83 10.82
N ARG A 104 22.63 0.67 10.16
CA ARG A 104 23.89 -0.02 9.88
C ARG A 104 24.81 0.81 9.00
N ARG A 105 24.26 1.45 7.96
CA ARG A 105 25.05 2.34 7.09
C ARG A 105 25.60 3.54 7.83
N GLY A 106 24.85 4.07 8.80
CA GLY A 106 25.23 5.24 9.56
C GLY A 106 25.98 4.98 10.86
N GLY A 107 26.25 3.71 11.17
CA GLY A 107 26.91 3.33 12.42
C GLY A 107 26.04 3.56 13.66
N ILE A 108 24.74 3.57 13.51
CA ILE A 108 23.78 3.74 14.61
C ILE A 108 23.54 2.40 15.29
N THR A 109 23.56 2.36 16.60
CA THR A 109 23.40 1.12 17.37
C THR A 109 21.94 0.71 17.50
N LYS A 110 21.72 -0.57 17.82
CA LYS A 110 20.39 -1.10 18.10
C LYS A 110 19.72 -0.35 19.25
N ASP A 111 20.49 0.01 20.28
CA ASP A 111 19.95 0.75 21.43
C ASP A 111 19.49 2.14 21.04
N GLU A 112 20.22 2.82 20.16
CA GLU A 112 19.80 4.11 19.61
C GLU A 112 18.53 3.99 18.77
N VAL A 113 18.39 2.93 18.00
CA VAL A 113 17.17 2.66 17.23
C VAL A 113 15.98 2.43 18.16
N ARG A 114 16.19 1.65 19.23
CA ARG A 114 15.15 1.41 20.24
C ARG A 114 14.73 2.70 20.95
N GLU A 115 15.68 3.53 21.32
CA GLU A 115 15.40 4.82 21.95
C GLU A 115 14.58 5.71 21.01
N THR A 116 14.96 5.76 19.74
CA THR A 116 14.21 6.51 18.73
C THR A 116 12.78 5.98 18.59
N LEU A 117 12.62 4.66 18.56
CA LEU A 117 11.30 4.03 18.50
C LEU A 117 10.44 4.45 19.69
N ASP A 118 11.00 4.39 20.89
CA ASP A 118 10.27 4.75 22.11
C ASP A 118 9.83 6.21 22.10
N LEU A 119 10.73 7.11 21.70
CA LEU A 119 10.42 8.54 21.60
C LEU A 119 9.33 8.82 20.57
N LEU A 120 9.42 8.22 19.39
CA LEU A 120 8.42 8.41 18.35
C LEU A 120 7.06 7.82 18.74
N TRP A 121 7.08 6.70 19.45
CA TRP A 121 5.86 6.07 19.91
C TRP A 121 5.11 6.94 20.90
N GLU A 122 5.83 7.54 21.84
CA GLU A 122 5.24 8.40 22.86
C GLU A 122 4.66 9.71 22.28
N GLU A 123 5.24 10.22 21.19
CA GLU A 123 4.77 11.44 20.54
C GLU A 123 3.60 11.23 19.58
N SER A 124 3.26 9.98 19.28
CA SER A 124 2.23 9.64 18.29
C SER A 124 0.81 9.75 18.83
#